data_74b968252e8ecc9f3bd741ac839d4cbe
#
_entry.id   74b968252e8ecc9f3bd741ac839d4cbe
#
_cell.length_a   1.000
_cell.length_b   1.000
_cell.length_c   1.000
_cell.angle_alpha   90.00
_cell.angle_beta   90.00
_cell.angle_gamma   90.00
#
_symmetry.space_group_name_H-M   'P 1'
#
loop_
_entity.id
_entity.type
_entity.pdbx_description
1 polymer ?
#
loop_
_entity_poly.entity_id
_entity_poly.type
_entity_poly.pdbx_seq_one_letter_code
_entity_poly.pdbx_strand_id
1 'polypeptide(L)'
;MKHDKKNSKIIPFPNVKERLVHKGMSALKEKNYHEALQLFSEAKHYDDEESDIYLGMAICLLEIGELEEAKGICEKMLKEGHGHYFTVLQVYMTILIQLRQYEKVKETIEAVLEENKLPPESAEQFYKLLDFSRKMTEDPGPEDVIEDLPETEELDQERLLNDTGEQVKLLHGLKDRNLTNYIGLLKTILQNPNGHPLVKTMILQLLDESDHDKPTLVTKFGESMTINPKETVKPDAMPILKHVLNVLDDTLGNENPSLYQAVEELWRRHIYVLYPFQPKYSNRELWAAALHKVGYEMHGIDIDKEELHILYEFNDRQLDEACAMIKDIEEISYL
;
A
#
# COMPACT_ATOMS: atom_id res chain seq x y z
N MET A 1 38.24 51.45 18.82
CA MET A 1 36.99 50.85 19.32
C MET A 1 36.58 49.72 18.40
N LYS A 2 36.83 48.48 18.80
CA LYS A 2 36.38 47.29 18.06
C LYS A 2 35.01 46.92 18.59
N HIS A 3 33.98 46.95 17.73
CA HIS A 3 32.67 46.43 18.04
C HIS A 3 32.69 44.92 17.92
N ASP A 4 32.67 44.21 19.05
CA ASP A 4 32.37 42.77 19.10
C ASP A 4 30.92 42.55 18.69
N LYS A 5 30.73 41.97 17.51
CA LYS A 5 29.44 41.37 17.12
C LYS A 5 29.24 40.12 17.99
N LYS A 6 28.42 40.21 19.03
CA LYS A 6 27.86 39.07 19.74
C LYS A 6 27.05 38.22 18.73
N ASN A 7 27.60 37.11 18.28
CA ASN A 7 26.81 36.04 17.69
C ASN A 7 25.89 35.47 18.78
N SER A 8 24.64 35.93 18.82
CA SER A 8 23.62 35.25 19.61
C SER A 8 23.37 33.88 18.98
N LYS A 9 23.85 32.84 19.64
CA LYS A 9 23.44 31.48 19.34
C LYS A 9 21.94 31.37 19.63
N ILE A 10 21.11 31.36 18.60
CA ILE A 10 19.70 31.00 18.72
C ILE A 10 19.75 29.48 19.01
N ILE A 11 19.39 29.12 20.25
CA ILE A 11 19.19 27.71 20.62
C ILE A 11 17.75 27.40 20.18
N PRO A 12 17.55 26.55 19.18
CA PRO A 12 16.19 26.14 18.79
C PRO A 12 15.52 25.46 20.00
N PHE A 13 14.24 25.73 20.20
CA PHE A 13 13.44 24.98 21.18
C PHE A 13 13.49 23.49 20.81
N PRO A 14 13.59 22.56 21.77
CA PRO A 14 13.52 21.14 21.47
C PRO A 14 12.22 20.83 20.72
N ASN A 15 12.31 19.98 19.72
CA ASN A 15 11.19 19.48 18.91
C ASN A 15 10.45 20.52 18.04
N VAL A 16 11.15 21.58 17.55
CA VAL A 16 10.51 22.56 16.65
C VAL A 16 10.11 21.89 15.33
N LYS A 17 10.99 21.04 14.78
CA LYS A 17 10.76 20.32 13.54
C LYS A 17 9.49 19.44 13.64
N GLU A 18 9.44 18.56 14.62
CA GLU A 18 8.32 17.64 14.84
C GLU A 18 7.00 18.38 15.02
N ARG A 19 7.04 19.50 15.71
CA ARG A 19 5.85 20.37 15.88
C ARG A 19 5.41 21.02 14.57
N LEU A 20 6.34 21.42 13.72
CA LEU A 20 6.03 21.99 12.41
C LEU A 20 5.45 20.91 11.48
N VAL A 21 6.06 19.73 11.45
CA VAL A 21 5.55 18.57 10.67
C VAL A 21 4.15 18.20 11.14
N HIS A 22 3.94 18.02 12.44
CA HIS A 22 2.61 17.70 12.99
C HIS A 22 1.55 18.76 12.64
N LYS A 23 1.87 20.05 12.76
CA LYS A 23 0.96 21.12 12.36
C LYS A 23 0.71 21.14 10.86
N GLY A 24 1.75 20.90 10.05
CA GLY A 24 1.64 20.78 8.60
C GLY A 24 0.69 19.64 8.20
N MET A 25 0.83 18.48 8.83
CA MET A 25 -0.07 17.32 8.61
C MET A 25 -1.51 17.63 9.05
N SER A 26 -1.72 18.34 10.17
CA SER A 26 -3.06 18.77 10.58
C SER A 26 -3.68 19.72 9.57
N ALA A 27 -2.94 20.74 9.12
CA ALA A 27 -3.39 21.67 8.11
C ALA A 27 -3.71 20.97 6.77
N LEU A 28 -2.90 19.94 6.38
CA LEU A 28 -3.14 19.12 5.22
C LEU A 28 -4.47 18.35 5.32
N LYS A 29 -4.72 17.69 6.48
CA LYS A 29 -6.00 17.01 6.77
C LYS A 29 -7.20 17.97 6.72
N GLU A 30 -7.02 19.19 7.14
CA GLU A 30 -8.03 20.26 7.09
C GLU A 30 -8.16 20.91 5.69
N LYS A 31 -7.38 20.45 4.70
CA LYS A 31 -7.29 20.99 3.32
C LYS A 31 -6.79 22.44 3.25
N ASN A 32 -6.08 22.90 4.28
CA ASN A 32 -5.41 24.19 4.33
C ASN A 32 -4.03 24.13 3.66
N TYR A 33 -4.01 23.83 2.37
CA TYR A 33 -2.80 23.44 1.63
C TYR A 33 -1.70 24.51 1.65
N HIS A 34 -2.04 25.79 1.58
CA HIS A 34 -1.06 26.89 1.65
C HIS A 34 -0.39 26.99 3.02
N GLU A 35 -1.15 26.84 4.10
CA GLU A 35 -0.61 26.84 5.46
C GLU A 35 0.25 25.59 5.70
N ALA A 36 -0.21 24.43 5.25
CA ALA A 36 0.55 23.17 5.33
C ALA A 36 1.89 23.29 4.59
N LEU A 37 1.89 23.81 3.37
CA LEU A 37 3.10 24.03 2.57
C LEU A 37 4.10 24.95 3.27
N GLN A 38 3.62 26.04 3.89
CA GLN A 38 4.49 26.94 4.66
C GLN A 38 5.12 26.21 5.84
N LEU A 39 4.34 25.44 6.61
CA LEU A 39 4.81 24.69 7.78
C LEU A 39 5.84 23.63 7.38
N PHE A 40 5.61 22.87 6.31
CA PHE A 40 6.58 21.92 5.77
C PHE A 40 7.84 22.62 5.26
N SER A 41 7.71 23.79 4.60
CA SER A 41 8.85 24.57 4.15
C SER A 41 9.70 25.09 5.30
N GLU A 42 9.07 25.48 6.43
CA GLU A 42 9.79 25.84 7.65
C GLU A 42 10.47 24.61 8.28
N ALA A 43 9.77 23.47 8.34
CA ALA A 43 10.32 22.22 8.88
C ALA A 43 11.56 21.76 8.11
N LYS A 44 11.56 21.86 6.78
CA LYS A 44 12.68 21.54 5.89
C LYS A 44 13.99 22.26 6.27
N HIS A 45 13.94 23.46 6.83
CA HIS A 45 15.14 24.17 7.27
C HIS A 45 15.84 23.51 8.46
N TYR A 46 15.16 22.63 9.18
CA TYR A 46 15.71 21.91 10.33
C TYR A 46 16.21 20.51 9.93
N ASP A 47 15.63 19.93 8.90
CA ASP A 47 16.00 18.61 8.39
C ASP A 47 15.63 18.53 6.90
N ASP A 48 16.65 18.44 6.04
CA ASP A 48 16.49 18.41 4.58
C ASP A 48 16.44 16.96 4.05
N GLU A 49 16.44 15.95 4.92
CA GLU A 49 16.40 14.53 4.51
C GLU A 49 15.10 13.82 4.89
N GLU A 50 14.21 14.47 5.64
CA GLU A 50 12.97 13.84 6.11
C GLU A 50 11.93 13.69 4.97
N SER A 51 11.64 12.45 4.61
CA SER A 51 10.77 12.10 3.49
C SER A 51 9.34 12.62 3.63
N ASP A 52 8.81 12.68 4.86
CA ASP A 52 7.43 13.12 5.13
C ASP A 52 7.22 14.60 4.83
N ILE A 53 8.26 15.42 5.06
CA ILE A 53 8.24 16.84 4.71
C ILE A 53 8.10 17.00 3.19
N TYR A 54 8.89 16.27 2.42
CA TYR A 54 8.86 16.34 0.96
C TYR A 54 7.56 15.80 0.37
N LEU A 55 7.07 14.67 0.89
CA LEU A 55 5.80 14.11 0.46
C LEU A 55 4.64 15.06 0.80
N GLY A 56 4.63 15.64 2.01
CA GLY A 56 3.65 16.64 2.41
C GLY A 56 3.69 17.88 1.52
N MET A 57 4.88 18.37 1.17
CA MET A 57 5.04 19.50 0.23
C MET A 57 4.52 19.13 -1.16
N ALA A 58 4.85 17.94 -1.69
CA ALA A 58 4.40 17.50 -3.00
C ALA A 58 2.87 17.41 -3.06
N ILE A 59 2.22 16.88 -2.03
CA ILE A 59 0.75 16.82 -1.95
C ILE A 59 0.14 18.22 -1.87
N CYS A 60 0.71 19.13 -1.06
CA CYS A 60 0.22 20.50 -0.99
C CYS A 60 0.31 21.21 -2.33
N LEU A 61 1.45 21.09 -3.02
CA LEU A 61 1.68 21.70 -4.33
C LEU A 61 0.74 21.12 -5.41
N LEU A 62 0.50 19.81 -5.38
CA LEU A 62 -0.47 19.14 -6.24
C LEU A 62 -1.87 19.74 -6.07
N GLU A 63 -2.32 19.91 -4.83
CA GLU A 63 -3.66 20.42 -4.51
C GLU A 63 -3.80 21.94 -4.77
N ILE A 64 -2.70 22.69 -4.67
CA ILE A 64 -2.65 24.11 -5.03
C ILE A 64 -2.62 24.32 -6.57
N GLY A 65 -2.19 23.30 -7.32
CA GLY A 65 -2.05 23.34 -8.78
C GLY A 65 -0.65 23.68 -9.29
N GLU A 66 0.35 23.77 -8.41
CA GLU A 66 1.76 23.99 -8.77
C GLU A 66 2.42 22.67 -9.20
N LEU A 67 1.90 22.11 -10.30
CA LEU A 67 2.13 20.72 -10.71
C LEU A 67 3.58 20.41 -11.09
N GLU A 68 4.28 21.35 -11.76
CA GLU A 68 5.67 21.13 -12.17
C GLU A 68 6.62 21.11 -10.96
N GLU A 69 6.34 21.92 -9.93
CA GLU A 69 7.13 21.91 -8.70
C GLU A 69 6.88 20.62 -7.90
N ALA A 70 5.61 20.21 -7.77
CA ALA A 70 5.23 18.94 -7.15
C ALA A 70 5.91 17.75 -7.86
N LYS A 71 5.91 17.74 -9.19
CA LYS A 71 6.57 16.72 -10.01
C LYS A 71 8.06 16.62 -9.69
N GLY A 72 8.76 17.77 -9.65
CA GLY A 72 10.19 17.82 -9.34
C GLY A 72 10.54 17.23 -7.97
N ILE A 73 9.67 17.45 -6.97
CA ILE A 73 9.84 16.86 -5.64
C ILE A 73 9.69 15.33 -5.71
N CYS A 74 8.62 14.82 -6.34
CA CYS A 74 8.41 13.38 -6.47
C CYS A 74 9.54 12.69 -7.25
N GLU A 75 10.01 13.29 -8.36
CA GLU A 75 11.12 12.75 -9.15
C GLU A 75 12.41 12.65 -8.32
N LYS A 76 12.68 13.64 -7.48
CA LYS A 76 13.82 13.62 -6.56
C LYS A 76 13.65 12.50 -5.54
N MET A 77 12.50 12.39 -4.90
CA MET A 77 12.21 11.36 -3.89
C MET A 77 12.36 9.95 -4.47
N LEU A 78 11.79 9.69 -5.65
CA LEU A 78 11.89 8.38 -6.32
C LEU A 78 13.34 8.03 -6.70
N LYS A 79 14.10 9.01 -7.19
CA LYS A 79 15.51 8.83 -7.59
C LYS A 79 16.43 8.57 -6.40
N GLU A 80 16.20 9.23 -5.28
CA GLU A 80 17.03 9.16 -4.07
C GLU A 80 16.56 8.05 -3.12
N GLY A 81 15.42 7.41 -3.41
CA GLY A 81 14.83 6.36 -2.56
C GLY A 81 14.27 6.90 -1.24
N HIS A 82 13.83 8.15 -1.22
CA HIS A 82 13.28 8.79 -0.03
C HIS A 82 11.78 8.50 0.11
N GLY A 83 11.37 8.00 1.25
CA GLY A 83 9.98 7.69 1.60
C GLY A 83 9.50 6.34 1.04
N HIS A 84 8.22 6.08 1.29
CA HIS A 84 7.60 4.85 0.80
C HIS A 84 7.39 4.94 -0.71
N TYR A 85 8.13 4.12 -1.46
CA TYR A 85 8.20 4.17 -2.92
C TYR A 85 6.83 4.27 -3.62
N PHE A 86 5.89 3.39 -3.25
CA PHE A 86 4.58 3.35 -3.90
C PHE A 86 3.68 4.53 -3.56
N THR A 87 3.78 5.08 -2.35
CA THR A 87 3.05 6.30 -1.97
C THR A 87 3.53 7.49 -2.80
N VAL A 88 4.85 7.65 -2.92
CA VAL A 88 5.44 8.70 -3.75
C VAL A 88 5.07 8.51 -5.22
N LEU A 89 5.10 7.26 -5.70
CA LEU A 89 4.74 6.91 -7.07
C LEU A 89 3.27 7.22 -7.38
N GLN A 90 2.33 6.95 -6.48
CA GLN A 90 0.92 7.30 -6.64
C GLN A 90 0.71 8.81 -6.77
N VAL A 91 1.35 9.60 -5.92
CA VAL A 91 1.32 11.07 -6.00
C VAL A 91 1.91 11.53 -7.33
N TYR A 92 3.05 10.97 -7.73
CA TYR A 92 3.71 11.27 -9.00
C TYR A 92 2.82 10.96 -10.21
N MET A 93 2.15 9.79 -10.23
CA MET A 93 1.20 9.44 -11.29
C MET A 93 0.03 10.42 -11.36
N THR A 94 -0.51 10.82 -10.23
CA THR A 94 -1.60 11.81 -10.17
C THR A 94 -1.17 13.15 -10.79
N ILE A 95 0.04 13.59 -10.47
CA ILE A 95 0.63 14.83 -11.03
C ILE A 95 0.80 14.71 -12.54
N LEU A 96 1.38 13.60 -13.03
CA LEU A 96 1.59 13.39 -14.46
C LEU A 96 0.26 13.38 -15.25
N ILE A 97 -0.80 12.82 -14.69
CA ILE A 97 -2.14 12.81 -15.29
C ILE A 97 -2.69 14.23 -15.37
N GLN A 98 -2.57 15.03 -14.31
CA GLN A 98 -3.02 16.43 -14.34
C GLN A 98 -2.21 17.27 -15.34
N LEU A 99 -0.92 16.96 -15.50
CA LEU A 99 -0.06 17.57 -16.53
C LEU A 99 -0.32 17.03 -17.95
N ARG A 100 -1.22 16.05 -18.10
CA ARG A 100 -1.50 15.33 -19.37
C ARG A 100 -0.27 14.65 -19.97
N GLN A 101 0.71 14.27 -19.15
CA GLN A 101 1.93 13.55 -19.55
C GLN A 101 1.67 12.05 -19.60
N TYR A 102 0.67 11.61 -20.34
CA TYR A 102 0.19 10.23 -20.38
C TYR A 102 1.24 9.22 -20.85
N GLU A 103 2.09 9.62 -21.80
CA GLU A 103 3.20 8.74 -22.24
C GLU A 103 4.16 8.42 -21.09
N LYS A 104 4.49 9.43 -20.28
CA LYS A 104 5.36 9.23 -19.11
C LYS A 104 4.69 8.38 -18.02
N VAL A 105 3.36 8.48 -17.87
CA VAL A 105 2.59 7.59 -16.99
C VAL A 105 2.73 6.15 -17.45
N LYS A 106 2.50 5.89 -18.74
CA LYS A 106 2.63 4.57 -19.38
C LYS A 106 4.02 3.98 -19.15
N GLU A 107 5.09 4.70 -19.57
CA GLU A 107 6.47 4.28 -19.41
C GLU A 107 6.83 3.94 -17.95
N THR A 108 6.37 4.77 -17.02
CA THR A 108 6.66 4.58 -15.59
C THR A 108 5.96 3.33 -15.04
N ILE A 109 4.69 3.13 -15.39
CA ILE A 109 3.93 1.96 -14.93
C ILE A 109 4.50 0.68 -15.57
N GLU A 110 4.82 0.68 -16.86
CA GLU A 110 5.43 -0.46 -17.55
C GLU A 110 6.77 -0.86 -16.89
N ALA A 111 7.62 0.12 -16.56
CA ALA A 111 8.88 -0.14 -15.85
C ALA A 111 8.64 -0.78 -14.46
N VAL A 112 7.64 -0.30 -13.72
CA VAL A 112 7.29 -0.86 -12.39
C VAL A 112 6.76 -2.29 -12.50
N LEU A 113 5.97 -2.57 -13.55
CA LEU A 113 5.44 -3.92 -13.82
C LEU A 113 6.56 -4.89 -14.22
N GLU A 114 7.56 -4.43 -14.99
CA GLU A 114 8.73 -5.25 -15.36
C GLU A 114 9.59 -5.63 -14.16
N GLU A 115 9.66 -4.79 -13.13
CA GLU A 115 10.40 -5.08 -11.91
C GLU A 115 9.73 -6.11 -11.00
N ASN A 116 8.50 -6.53 -11.29
CA ASN A 116 7.70 -7.48 -10.48
C ASN A 116 7.62 -7.13 -8.98
N LYS A 117 7.57 -5.83 -8.66
CA LYS A 117 7.54 -5.32 -7.29
C LYS A 117 6.25 -4.58 -6.95
N LEU A 118 5.20 -4.72 -7.78
CA LEU A 118 3.98 -3.97 -7.59
C LEU A 118 3.16 -4.53 -6.42
N PRO A 119 2.82 -3.70 -5.40
CA PRO A 119 1.91 -4.12 -4.36
C PRO A 119 0.54 -4.44 -4.97
N PRO A 120 -0.08 -5.54 -4.57
CA PRO A 120 -1.34 -6.01 -5.16
C PRO A 120 -2.49 -5.04 -5.02
N GLU A 121 -2.55 -4.33 -3.89
CA GLU A 121 -3.56 -3.30 -3.63
C GLU A 121 -3.45 -2.14 -4.63
N SER A 122 -2.24 -1.88 -5.11
CA SER A 122 -1.97 -0.86 -6.11
C SER A 122 -2.10 -1.41 -7.54
N ALA A 123 -1.97 -2.71 -7.76
CA ALA A 123 -1.93 -3.32 -9.09
C ALA A 123 -3.15 -2.93 -9.94
N GLU A 124 -4.36 -3.06 -9.38
CA GLU A 124 -5.59 -2.70 -10.08
C GLU A 124 -5.60 -1.23 -10.48
N GLN A 125 -5.17 -0.35 -9.58
CA GLN A 125 -5.12 1.08 -9.84
C GLN A 125 -4.10 1.42 -10.92
N PHE A 126 -2.91 0.80 -10.89
CA PHE A 126 -1.87 1.02 -11.90
C PHE A 126 -2.28 0.48 -13.27
N TYR A 127 -2.93 -0.69 -13.35
CA TYR A 127 -3.47 -1.19 -14.62
C TYR A 127 -4.56 -0.27 -15.19
N LYS A 128 -5.47 0.25 -14.36
CA LYS A 128 -6.46 1.25 -14.81
C LYS A 128 -5.80 2.54 -15.32
N LEU A 129 -4.76 3.00 -14.65
CA LEU A 129 -4.02 4.19 -15.08
C LEU A 129 -3.25 3.94 -16.38
N LEU A 130 -2.67 2.74 -16.55
CA LEU A 130 -2.00 2.34 -17.78
C LEU A 130 -2.98 2.31 -18.97
N ASP A 131 -4.12 1.65 -18.79
CA ASP A 131 -5.17 1.57 -19.81
C ASP A 131 -5.73 2.96 -20.18
N PHE A 132 -5.99 3.79 -19.16
CA PHE A 132 -6.38 5.19 -19.37
C PHE A 132 -5.31 5.98 -20.15
N SER A 133 -4.04 5.84 -19.75
CA SER A 133 -2.94 6.57 -20.38
C SER A 133 -2.73 6.14 -21.83
N ARG A 134 -2.82 4.83 -22.12
CA ARG A 134 -2.77 4.31 -23.50
C ARG A 134 -3.87 4.89 -24.37
N LYS A 135 -5.11 4.95 -23.88
CA LYS A 135 -6.24 5.57 -24.60
C LYS A 135 -6.05 7.06 -24.85
N MET A 136 -5.35 7.75 -23.96
CA MET A 136 -5.12 9.20 -24.09
C MET A 136 -3.92 9.57 -24.96
N THR A 137 -3.01 8.65 -25.23
CA THR A 137 -1.83 8.91 -26.08
C THR A 137 -2.10 8.70 -27.57
N GLU A 138 -3.30 8.26 -28.00
CA GLU A 138 -3.63 7.88 -29.38
C GLU A 138 -2.63 6.87 -29.98
N ASP A 139 -1.76 6.31 -29.16
CA ASP A 139 -1.01 5.14 -29.51
C ASP A 139 -1.91 3.95 -29.17
N PRO A 140 -2.58 3.31 -30.16
CA PRO A 140 -3.02 1.96 -29.98
C PRO A 140 -1.70 1.18 -29.88
N GLY A 141 -1.10 1.14 -28.66
CA GLY A 141 -0.16 0.08 -28.34
C GLY A 141 -0.71 -1.22 -28.92
N PRO A 142 0.05 -2.27 -29.19
CA PRO A 142 -0.50 -3.45 -29.80
C PRO A 142 -1.87 -3.61 -29.18
N GLU A 143 -2.92 -3.24 -29.97
CA GLU A 143 -4.29 -3.13 -29.47
C GLU A 143 -4.38 -4.06 -28.27
N ASP A 144 -4.64 -3.50 -27.04
CA ASP A 144 -5.54 -4.28 -26.25
C ASP A 144 -6.78 -4.34 -27.15
N VAL A 145 -6.60 -5.08 -28.23
CA VAL A 145 -7.61 -5.95 -28.70
C VAL A 145 -8.20 -6.35 -27.38
N ILE A 146 -9.44 -5.97 -27.16
CA ILE A 146 -10.28 -6.81 -26.34
C ILE A 146 -10.01 -8.18 -26.97
N GLU A 147 -8.84 -8.73 -26.62
CA GLU A 147 -8.48 -10.07 -27.00
C GLU A 147 -9.63 -10.80 -26.40
N ASP A 148 -10.48 -11.29 -27.27
CA ASP A 148 -11.47 -12.25 -26.82
C ASP A 148 -10.67 -13.18 -25.94
N LEU A 149 -10.85 -13.03 -24.61
CA LEU A 149 -10.03 -13.78 -23.65
C LEU A 149 -10.00 -15.18 -24.18
N PRO A 150 -8.85 -15.78 -24.44
CA PRO A 150 -8.75 -17.03 -25.14
C PRO A 150 -9.73 -17.98 -24.47
N GLU A 151 -10.53 -18.69 -25.26
CA GLU A 151 -11.45 -19.68 -24.68
C GLU A 151 -10.63 -20.58 -23.75
N THR A 152 -11.19 -21.00 -22.62
CA THR A 152 -10.46 -21.77 -21.61
C THR A 152 -9.75 -23.00 -22.17
N GLU A 153 -10.15 -23.47 -23.36
CA GLU A 153 -9.52 -24.56 -24.11
C GLU A 153 -8.22 -24.11 -24.83
N GLU A 154 -8.02 -22.82 -25.06
CA GLU A 154 -6.83 -22.26 -25.72
C GLU A 154 -5.77 -21.81 -24.69
N LEU A 155 -6.15 -21.70 -23.42
CA LEU A 155 -5.23 -21.32 -22.35
C LEU A 155 -4.29 -22.48 -22.01
N ASP A 156 -3.01 -22.22 -22.02
CA ASP A 156 -2.01 -23.12 -21.42
C ASP A 156 -2.20 -23.13 -19.90
N GLN A 157 -3.06 -24.02 -19.42
CA GLN A 157 -3.42 -24.12 -18.01
C GLN A 157 -2.22 -24.42 -17.11
N GLU A 158 -1.25 -25.20 -17.59
CA GLU A 158 -0.07 -25.56 -16.82
C GLU A 158 0.83 -24.33 -16.61
N ARG A 159 1.04 -23.54 -17.65
CA ARG A 159 1.76 -22.26 -17.56
C ARG A 159 1.03 -21.28 -16.65
N LEU A 160 -0.27 -21.11 -16.86
CA LEU A 160 -1.08 -20.19 -16.08
C LEU A 160 -1.09 -20.53 -14.58
N LEU A 161 -1.12 -21.82 -14.20
CA LEU A 161 -1.09 -22.23 -12.80
C LEU A 161 0.24 -21.91 -12.09
N ASN A 162 1.32 -21.71 -12.86
CA ASN A 162 2.66 -21.46 -12.32
C ASN A 162 3.14 -20.01 -12.52
N ASP A 163 2.43 -19.20 -13.30
CA ASP A 163 2.80 -17.82 -13.60
C ASP A 163 1.80 -16.83 -12.96
N THR A 164 2.25 -16.18 -11.88
CA THR A 164 1.43 -15.23 -11.13
C THR A 164 1.07 -14.01 -11.97
N GLY A 165 1.98 -13.52 -12.82
CA GLY A 165 1.74 -12.37 -13.69
C GLY A 165 0.64 -12.65 -14.73
N GLU A 166 0.67 -13.84 -15.34
CA GLU A 166 -0.40 -14.27 -16.27
C GLU A 166 -1.75 -14.44 -15.55
N GLN A 167 -1.74 -14.91 -14.29
CA GLN A 167 -2.96 -14.99 -13.48
C GLN A 167 -3.56 -13.60 -13.23
N VAL A 168 -2.74 -12.61 -12.90
CA VAL A 168 -3.18 -11.22 -12.65
C VAL A 168 -3.73 -10.60 -13.93
N LYS A 169 -3.08 -10.77 -15.07
CA LYS A 169 -3.58 -10.30 -16.37
C LYS A 169 -4.94 -10.93 -16.72
N LEU A 170 -5.07 -12.24 -16.50
CA LEU A 170 -6.34 -12.93 -16.70
C LEU A 170 -7.44 -12.33 -15.81
N LEU A 171 -7.18 -12.14 -14.50
CA LEU A 171 -8.15 -11.60 -13.57
C LEU A 171 -8.58 -10.18 -13.96
N HIS A 172 -7.63 -9.35 -14.40
CA HIS A 172 -7.94 -8.02 -14.90
C HIS A 172 -8.85 -8.07 -16.14
N GLY A 173 -8.54 -8.93 -17.10
CA GLY A 173 -9.37 -9.11 -18.30
C GLY A 173 -10.76 -9.70 -18.02
N LEU A 174 -10.93 -10.44 -16.91
CA LEU A 174 -12.22 -11.03 -16.49
C LEU A 174 -13.12 -10.03 -15.75
N LYS A 175 -12.62 -8.90 -15.33
CA LYS A 175 -13.42 -7.89 -14.62
C LYS A 175 -14.54 -7.40 -15.53
N ASP A 176 -15.74 -7.26 -14.97
CA ASP A 176 -16.96 -6.84 -15.67
C ASP A 176 -17.44 -7.79 -16.80
N ARG A 177 -16.91 -9.03 -16.85
CA ARG A 177 -17.31 -10.05 -17.82
C ARG A 177 -18.06 -11.23 -17.19
N ASN A 178 -18.65 -12.04 -18.05
CA ASN A 178 -19.30 -13.28 -17.62
C ASN A 178 -18.24 -14.34 -17.29
N LEU A 179 -18.16 -14.72 -16.02
CA LEU A 179 -17.18 -15.70 -15.54
C LEU A 179 -17.54 -17.18 -15.77
N THR A 180 -18.69 -17.48 -16.33
CA THR A 180 -19.24 -18.85 -16.39
C THR A 180 -18.24 -19.86 -16.92
N ASN A 181 -17.53 -19.53 -17.98
CA ASN A 181 -16.54 -20.42 -18.60
C ASN A 181 -15.24 -20.54 -17.79
N TYR A 182 -14.92 -19.55 -16.97
CA TYR A 182 -13.67 -19.47 -16.21
C TYR A 182 -13.77 -19.97 -14.77
N ILE A 183 -14.99 -20.20 -14.25
CA ILE A 183 -15.20 -20.64 -12.85
C ILE A 183 -14.39 -21.90 -12.52
N GLY A 184 -14.32 -22.87 -13.44
CA GLY A 184 -13.55 -24.10 -13.25
C GLY A 184 -12.05 -23.82 -13.04
N LEU A 185 -11.48 -22.97 -13.89
CA LEU A 185 -10.08 -22.55 -13.83
C LEU A 185 -9.79 -21.76 -12.56
N LEU A 186 -10.63 -20.76 -12.23
CA LEU A 186 -10.48 -19.95 -11.02
C LEU A 186 -10.52 -20.83 -9.75
N LYS A 187 -11.40 -21.84 -9.71
CA LYS A 187 -11.43 -22.81 -8.60
C LYS A 187 -10.17 -23.66 -8.53
N THR A 188 -9.59 -24.04 -9.66
CA THR A 188 -8.31 -24.77 -9.71
C THR A 188 -7.18 -23.92 -9.10
N ILE A 189 -7.09 -22.63 -9.45
CA ILE A 189 -6.11 -21.71 -8.87
C ILE A 189 -6.34 -21.53 -7.36
N LEU A 190 -7.59 -21.37 -6.90
CA LEU A 190 -7.92 -21.24 -5.48
C LEU A 190 -7.50 -22.46 -4.66
N GLN A 191 -7.59 -23.65 -5.23
CA GLN A 191 -7.27 -24.92 -4.56
C GLN A 191 -5.79 -25.32 -4.67
N ASN A 192 -5.02 -24.71 -5.60
CA ASN A 192 -3.60 -25.01 -5.74
C ASN A 192 -2.83 -24.61 -4.46
N PRO A 193 -2.25 -25.56 -3.69
CA PRO A 193 -1.56 -25.23 -2.44
C PRO A 193 -0.36 -24.31 -2.64
N ASN A 194 0.26 -24.33 -3.83
CA ASN A 194 1.42 -23.51 -4.19
C ASN A 194 1.02 -22.20 -4.87
N GLY A 195 -0.27 -21.97 -5.13
CA GLY A 195 -0.74 -20.75 -5.77
C GLY A 195 -0.59 -19.53 -4.88
N HIS A 196 -0.27 -18.38 -5.47
CA HIS A 196 0.02 -17.15 -4.76
C HIS A 196 -1.18 -16.69 -3.90
N PRO A 197 -1.02 -16.44 -2.58
CA PRO A 197 -2.14 -16.13 -1.69
C PRO A 197 -2.94 -14.90 -2.08
N LEU A 198 -2.27 -13.91 -2.64
CA LEU A 198 -2.86 -12.67 -3.15
C LEU A 198 -3.79 -12.88 -4.32
N VAL A 199 -3.32 -13.60 -5.34
CA VAL A 199 -4.15 -13.96 -6.50
C VAL A 199 -5.43 -14.64 -6.06
N LYS A 200 -5.35 -15.49 -5.05
CA LYS A 200 -6.54 -16.16 -4.48
C LYS A 200 -7.51 -15.17 -3.85
N THR A 201 -7.01 -14.13 -3.16
CA THR A 201 -7.88 -13.06 -2.65
C THR A 201 -8.55 -12.31 -3.79
N MET A 202 -7.80 -11.95 -4.84
CA MET A 202 -8.34 -11.27 -6.02
C MET A 202 -9.43 -12.12 -6.71
N ILE A 203 -9.22 -13.44 -6.83
CA ILE A 203 -10.24 -14.35 -7.36
C ILE A 203 -11.50 -14.34 -6.50
N LEU A 204 -11.37 -14.39 -5.17
CA LEU A 204 -12.52 -14.37 -4.27
C LEU A 204 -13.31 -13.06 -4.37
N GLN A 205 -12.63 -11.93 -4.53
CA GLN A 205 -13.28 -10.63 -4.77
C GLN A 205 -13.98 -10.60 -6.13
N LEU A 206 -13.34 -11.09 -7.18
CA LEU A 206 -13.95 -11.18 -8.52
C LEU A 206 -15.21 -12.07 -8.51
N LEU A 207 -15.19 -13.18 -7.76
CA LEU A 207 -16.35 -14.05 -7.61
C LEU A 207 -17.49 -13.38 -6.82
N ASP A 208 -17.18 -12.58 -5.79
CA ASP A 208 -18.16 -11.77 -5.06
C ASP A 208 -18.81 -10.71 -5.98
N GLU A 209 -17.99 -9.97 -6.73
CA GLU A 209 -18.45 -8.93 -7.67
C GLU A 209 -19.32 -9.51 -8.80
N SER A 210 -19.04 -10.74 -9.21
CA SER A 210 -19.82 -11.45 -10.26
C SER A 210 -21.06 -12.17 -9.77
N ASP A 211 -21.50 -11.91 -8.55
CA ASP A 211 -22.66 -12.58 -7.91
C ASP A 211 -22.55 -14.12 -7.85
N HIS A 212 -21.33 -14.65 -7.75
CA HIS A 212 -21.11 -16.08 -7.61
C HIS A 212 -21.55 -16.56 -6.22
N ASP A 213 -22.77 -17.08 -6.15
CA ASP A 213 -23.42 -17.58 -4.92
C ASP A 213 -23.31 -19.11 -4.80
N LYS A 214 -22.06 -19.61 -4.78
CA LYS A 214 -21.79 -21.05 -4.59
C LYS A 214 -20.61 -21.28 -3.65
N PRO A 215 -20.68 -22.31 -2.79
CA PRO A 215 -19.56 -22.71 -1.96
C PRO A 215 -18.29 -22.93 -2.79
N THR A 216 -17.20 -22.32 -2.37
CA THR A 216 -15.92 -22.35 -3.06
C THR A 216 -14.83 -22.69 -2.06
N LEU A 217 -14.04 -23.73 -2.39
CA LEU A 217 -12.90 -24.17 -1.59
C LEU A 217 -11.70 -23.30 -1.90
N VAL A 218 -11.06 -22.76 -0.88
CA VAL A 218 -9.80 -22.03 -0.99
C VAL A 218 -8.75 -22.64 -0.07
N THR A 219 -7.52 -22.77 -0.58
CA THR A 219 -6.37 -23.30 0.16
C THR A 219 -5.28 -22.24 0.21
N LYS A 220 -4.87 -21.82 1.42
CA LYS A 220 -3.74 -20.90 1.65
C LYS A 220 -2.97 -21.35 2.89
N PHE A 221 -1.66 -21.15 2.90
CA PHE A 221 -0.80 -21.40 4.07
C PHE A 221 -0.95 -22.81 4.65
N GLY A 222 -1.23 -23.80 3.82
CA GLY A 222 -1.46 -25.18 4.24
C GLY A 222 -2.84 -25.48 4.84
N GLU A 223 -3.71 -24.48 4.96
CA GLU A 223 -5.08 -24.62 5.42
C GLU A 223 -6.08 -24.53 4.28
N SER A 224 -7.24 -25.18 4.44
CA SER A 224 -8.32 -25.15 3.45
C SER A 224 -9.64 -24.77 4.13
N MET A 225 -10.39 -23.89 3.47
CA MET A 225 -11.70 -23.44 3.93
C MET A 225 -12.68 -23.40 2.77
N THR A 226 -13.92 -23.78 3.03
CA THR A 226 -15.02 -23.57 2.07
C THR A 226 -15.82 -22.35 2.47
N ILE A 227 -15.93 -21.38 1.58
CA ILE A 227 -16.67 -20.14 1.80
C ILE A 227 -17.67 -19.90 0.68
N ASN A 228 -18.69 -19.10 0.96
CA ASN A 228 -19.49 -18.45 -0.08
C ASN A 228 -18.91 -17.02 -0.27
N PRO A 229 -18.30 -16.67 -1.41
CA PRO A 229 -17.70 -15.36 -1.60
C PRO A 229 -18.66 -14.21 -1.33
N LYS A 230 -19.91 -14.34 -1.73
CA LYS A 230 -20.96 -13.32 -1.56
C LYS A 230 -21.39 -13.10 -0.11
N GLU A 231 -21.34 -14.13 0.72
CA GLU A 231 -21.76 -14.05 2.14
C GLU A 231 -20.59 -13.77 3.08
N THR A 232 -19.36 -13.91 2.61
CA THR A 232 -18.17 -13.77 3.45
C THR A 232 -17.83 -12.29 3.64
N VAL A 233 -17.52 -11.92 4.89
CA VAL A 233 -17.13 -10.54 5.24
C VAL A 233 -15.89 -10.15 4.45
N LYS A 234 -15.96 -9.04 3.74
CA LYS A 234 -14.83 -8.52 2.94
C LYS A 234 -13.60 -8.18 3.81
N PRO A 235 -12.39 -8.22 3.26
CA PRO A 235 -11.16 -7.93 4.02
C PRO A 235 -11.24 -6.61 4.79
N ASP A 236 -11.67 -5.53 4.14
CA ASP A 236 -11.77 -4.18 4.74
C ASP A 236 -12.85 -4.06 5.84
N ALA A 237 -13.80 -4.98 5.85
CA ALA A 237 -14.88 -5.02 6.83
C ALA A 237 -14.60 -5.99 7.99
N MET A 238 -13.49 -6.73 7.97
CA MET A 238 -13.15 -7.67 9.02
C MET A 238 -12.99 -6.96 10.38
N PRO A 239 -13.68 -7.41 11.44
CA PRO A 239 -13.64 -6.72 12.75
C PRO A 239 -12.23 -6.58 13.31
N ILE A 240 -11.38 -7.59 13.15
CA ILE A 240 -9.99 -7.56 13.65
C ILE A 240 -9.17 -6.44 13.02
N LEU A 241 -9.38 -6.13 11.73
CA LEU A 241 -8.72 -5.01 11.05
C LEU A 241 -8.97 -3.70 11.82
N LYS A 242 -10.24 -3.36 12.03
CA LYS A 242 -10.63 -2.11 12.70
C LYS A 242 -10.21 -2.07 14.16
N HIS A 243 -10.32 -3.20 14.87
CA HIS A 243 -9.96 -3.26 16.29
C HIS A 243 -8.47 -3.02 16.54
N VAL A 244 -7.60 -3.55 15.68
CA VAL A 244 -6.15 -3.33 15.78
C VAL A 244 -5.80 -1.89 15.41
N LEU A 245 -6.39 -1.36 14.33
CA LEU A 245 -6.14 0.03 13.91
C LEU A 245 -6.59 1.05 14.97
N ASN A 246 -7.69 0.80 15.68
CA ASN A 246 -8.11 1.67 16.78
C ASN A 246 -7.07 1.67 17.91
N VAL A 247 -6.51 0.51 18.27
CA VAL A 247 -5.45 0.43 19.30
C VAL A 247 -4.19 1.19 18.86
N LEU A 248 -3.82 1.06 17.59
CA LEU A 248 -2.66 1.76 17.03
C LEU A 248 -2.90 3.29 16.94
N ASP A 249 -4.12 3.73 16.61
CA ASP A 249 -4.47 5.15 16.56
C ASP A 249 -4.37 5.79 17.94
N ASP A 250 -4.88 5.10 18.99
CA ASP A 250 -4.83 5.56 20.37
C ASP A 250 -3.39 5.65 20.92
N THR A 251 -2.46 4.84 20.40
CA THR A 251 -1.07 4.77 20.88
C THR A 251 -0.10 5.51 19.96
N LEU A 252 -0.02 5.10 18.69
CA LEU A 252 0.96 5.56 17.71
C LEU A 252 0.46 6.75 16.89
N GLY A 253 -0.86 6.82 16.64
CA GLY A 253 -1.44 7.81 15.73
C GLY A 253 -1.20 9.25 16.15
N ASN A 254 -1.14 9.51 17.46
CA ASN A 254 -0.86 10.84 18.01
C ASN A 254 0.64 11.15 18.14
N GLU A 255 1.47 10.13 18.32
CA GLU A 255 2.91 10.30 18.56
C GLU A 255 3.69 10.34 17.25
N ASN A 256 3.36 9.45 16.32
CA ASN A 256 4.04 9.34 15.02
C ASN A 256 3.05 9.00 13.91
N PRO A 257 2.34 10.00 13.35
CA PRO A 257 1.33 9.79 12.31
C PRO A 257 1.85 9.10 11.04
N SER A 258 3.10 9.35 10.67
CA SER A 258 3.71 8.74 9.47
C SER A 258 3.95 7.25 9.68
N LEU A 259 4.47 6.88 10.84
CA LEU A 259 4.63 5.48 11.19
C LEU A 259 3.27 4.78 11.33
N TYR A 260 2.27 5.47 11.89
CA TYR A 260 0.89 4.95 11.94
C TYR A 260 0.38 4.60 10.54
N GLN A 261 0.55 5.50 9.56
CA GLN A 261 0.15 5.22 8.18
C GLN A 261 0.87 3.99 7.60
N ALA A 262 2.17 3.89 7.82
CA ALA A 262 2.95 2.74 7.33
C ALA A 262 2.48 1.42 7.96
N VAL A 263 2.22 1.38 9.27
CA VAL A 263 1.73 0.16 9.93
C VAL A 263 0.26 -0.12 9.62
N GLU A 264 -0.56 0.91 9.35
CA GLU A 264 -1.92 0.72 8.83
C GLU A 264 -1.92 0.00 7.48
N GLU A 265 -1.09 0.44 6.53
CA GLU A 265 -0.93 -0.21 5.22
C GLU A 265 -0.42 -1.65 5.37
N LEU A 266 0.58 -1.86 6.23
CA LEU A 266 1.11 -3.18 6.55
C LEU A 266 0.03 -4.12 7.09
N TRP A 267 -0.82 -3.63 8.01
CA TRP A 267 -1.92 -4.42 8.58
C TRP A 267 -3.03 -4.70 7.58
N ARG A 268 -3.42 -3.74 6.76
CA ARG A 268 -4.40 -3.93 5.69
C ARG A 268 -3.93 -5.00 4.72
N ARG A 269 -2.69 -4.94 4.30
CA ARG A 269 -2.05 -5.91 3.42
C ARG A 269 -2.00 -7.31 4.04
N HIS A 270 -1.63 -7.40 5.32
CA HIS A 270 -1.63 -8.65 6.07
C HIS A 270 -3.02 -9.31 6.08
N ILE A 271 -4.06 -8.56 6.40
CA ILE A 271 -5.45 -9.05 6.39
C ILE A 271 -5.91 -9.45 4.97
N TYR A 272 -5.54 -8.66 3.96
CA TYR A 272 -5.87 -8.94 2.57
C TYR A 272 -5.23 -10.26 2.08
N VAL A 273 -3.97 -10.48 2.38
CA VAL A 273 -3.26 -11.71 2.00
C VAL A 273 -3.83 -12.94 2.71
N LEU A 274 -4.18 -12.80 3.99
CA LEU A 274 -4.78 -13.89 4.77
C LEU A 274 -6.20 -14.24 4.32
N TYR A 275 -6.97 -13.25 3.86
CA TYR A 275 -8.39 -13.45 3.53
C TYR A 275 -8.62 -14.73 2.69
N PRO A 276 -9.62 -15.57 3.03
CA PRO A 276 -10.70 -15.38 4.02
C PRO A 276 -10.37 -15.90 5.43
N PHE A 277 -9.12 -16.33 5.65
CA PHE A 277 -8.69 -16.81 6.95
C PHE A 277 -8.53 -15.68 7.96
N GLN A 278 -8.61 -16.02 9.24
CA GLN A 278 -8.40 -15.07 10.32
C GLN A 278 -6.94 -15.10 10.79
N PRO A 279 -6.40 -13.98 11.30
CA PRO A 279 -5.12 -14.01 11.99
C PRO A 279 -5.09 -15.04 13.12
N LYS A 280 -3.95 -15.69 13.34
CA LYS A 280 -3.76 -16.75 14.31
C LYS A 280 -4.19 -16.39 15.72
N TYR A 281 -4.00 -15.14 16.12
CA TYR A 281 -4.35 -14.65 17.44
C TYR A 281 -5.51 -13.67 17.36
N SER A 282 -6.47 -13.78 18.29
CA SER A 282 -7.60 -12.84 18.41
C SER A 282 -7.25 -11.59 19.25
N ASN A 283 -6.09 -11.57 19.93
CA ASN A 283 -5.66 -10.45 20.76
C ASN A 283 -5.24 -9.28 19.88
N ARG A 284 -6.01 -8.19 19.91
CA ARG A 284 -5.78 -6.95 19.14
C ARG A 284 -4.54 -6.19 19.59
N GLU A 285 -4.25 -6.19 20.90
CA GLU A 285 -3.08 -5.50 21.46
C GLU A 285 -1.79 -6.17 21.08
N LEU A 286 -1.79 -7.50 21.00
CA LEU A 286 -0.67 -8.28 20.48
C LEU A 286 -0.33 -7.87 19.03
N TRP A 287 -1.34 -7.77 18.17
CA TRP A 287 -1.11 -7.36 16.78
C TRP A 287 -0.68 -5.91 16.68
N ALA A 288 -1.26 -5.01 17.50
CA ALA A 288 -0.84 -3.62 17.55
C ALA A 288 0.63 -3.49 17.99
N ALA A 289 1.04 -4.22 19.04
CA ALA A 289 2.43 -4.26 19.49
C ALA A 289 3.38 -4.81 18.41
N ALA A 290 2.98 -5.90 17.73
CA ALA A 290 3.78 -6.51 16.67
C ALA A 290 3.95 -5.56 15.47
N LEU A 291 2.88 -4.88 15.04
CA LEU A 291 2.92 -3.90 13.97
C LEU A 291 3.75 -2.67 14.34
N HIS A 292 3.60 -2.18 15.56
CA HIS A 292 4.41 -1.08 16.09
C HIS A 292 5.90 -1.45 16.04
N LYS A 293 6.26 -2.63 16.57
CA LYS A 293 7.64 -3.13 16.55
C LYS A 293 8.19 -3.28 15.12
N VAL A 294 7.47 -3.97 14.25
CA VAL A 294 7.91 -4.20 12.86
C VAL A 294 8.00 -2.86 12.10
N GLY A 295 7.06 -1.94 12.32
CA GLY A 295 7.11 -0.61 11.73
C GLY A 295 8.36 0.17 12.13
N TYR A 296 8.75 0.15 13.39
CA TYR A 296 10.02 0.76 13.84
C TYR A 296 11.24 0.09 13.23
N GLU A 297 11.29 -1.24 13.24
CA GLU A 297 12.40 -2.00 12.65
C GLU A 297 12.59 -1.73 11.15
N MET A 298 11.49 -1.56 10.40
CA MET A 298 11.55 -1.19 8.97
C MET A 298 12.15 0.20 8.74
N HIS A 299 12.10 1.08 9.73
CA HIS A 299 12.73 2.40 9.70
C HIS A 299 14.11 2.43 10.39
N GLY A 300 14.66 1.26 10.72
CA GLY A 300 15.97 1.14 11.38
C GLY A 300 16.00 1.58 12.84
N ILE A 301 14.84 1.61 13.49
CA ILE A 301 14.69 1.99 14.89
C ILE A 301 14.41 0.72 15.69
N ASP A 302 15.20 0.46 16.74
CA ASP A 302 14.91 -0.60 17.69
C ASP A 302 14.01 -0.08 18.80
N ILE A 303 13.01 -0.87 19.17
CA ILE A 303 12.15 -0.64 20.32
C ILE A 303 12.19 -1.84 21.25
N ASP A 304 12.42 -1.58 22.54
CA ASP A 304 12.50 -2.62 23.54
C ASP A 304 11.12 -3.18 23.91
N LYS A 305 11.07 -4.46 24.30
CA LYS A 305 9.81 -5.10 24.73
C LYS A 305 9.23 -4.45 25.98
N GLU A 306 10.06 -3.92 26.85
CA GLU A 306 9.64 -3.18 28.04
C GLU A 306 8.86 -1.92 27.69
N GLU A 307 9.26 -1.19 26.65
CA GLU A 307 8.54 -0.01 26.15
C GLU A 307 7.19 -0.42 25.57
N LEU A 308 7.14 -1.50 24.80
CA LEU A 308 5.89 -2.03 24.25
C LEU A 308 4.94 -2.51 25.34
N HIS A 309 5.44 -3.11 26.43
CA HIS A 309 4.61 -3.52 27.59
C HIS A 309 3.97 -2.36 28.35
N ILE A 310 4.50 -1.13 28.20
CA ILE A 310 3.86 0.08 28.76
C ILE A 310 2.59 0.43 27.96
N LEU A 311 2.61 0.13 26.66
CA LEU A 311 1.55 0.55 25.74
C LEU A 311 0.51 -0.54 25.46
N TYR A 312 0.91 -1.84 25.53
CA TYR A 312 0.11 -2.96 25.06
C TYR A 312 0.18 -4.17 26.03
N GLU A 313 -0.91 -4.92 26.09
CA GLU A 313 -0.96 -6.20 26.84
C GLU A 313 -0.72 -7.38 25.89
N PHE A 314 0.43 -8.04 26.01
CA PHE A 314 0.78 -9.21 25.19
C PHE A 314 1.70 -10.20 25.90
N ASN A 315 1.87 -11.38 25.31
CA ASN A 315 2.86 -12.37 25.69
C ASN A 315 4.06 -12.29 24.75
N ASP A 316 5.29 -12.26 25.30
CA ASP A 316 6.53 -12.08 24.55
C ASP A 316 6.73 -13.10 23.42
N ARG A 317 6.45 -14.38 23.72
CA ARG A 317 6.57 -15.43 22.72
C ARG A 317 5.57 -15.22 21.56
N GLN A 318 4.35 -14.83 21.88
CA GLN A 318 3.34 -14.55 20.86
C GLN A 318 3.69 -13.31 20.08
N LEU A 319 4.32 -12.30 20.68
CA LEU A 319 4.82 -11.11 19.99
C LEU A 319 5.86 -11.49 18.92
N ASP A 320 6.85 -12.30 19.30
CA ASP A 320 7.89 -12.74 18.36
C ASP A 320 7.29 -13.53 17.18
N GLU A 321 6.31 -14.42 17.48
CA GLU A 321 5.57 -15.16 16.43
C GLU A 321 4.73 -14.22 15.54
N ALA A 322 4.06 -13.22 16.10
CA ALA A 322 3.26 -12.26 15.35
C ALA A 322 4.14 -11.37 14.44
N CYS A 323 5.29 -10.91 14.98
CA CYS A 323 6.26 -10.14 14.16
C CYS A 323 6.79 -10.97 12.98
N ALA A 324 7.11 -12.25 13.21
CA ALA A 324 7.54 -13.15 12.15
C ALA A 324 6.45 -13.30 11.07
N MET A 325 5.19 -13.53 11.48
CA MET A 325 4.05 -13.64 10.54
C MET A 325 3.84 -12.38 9.71
N ILE A 326 4.01 -11.19 10.31
CA ILE A 326 3.89 -9.92 9.57
C ILE A 326 4.99 -9.85 8.51
N LYS A 327 6.24 -10.16 8.87
CA LYS A 327 7.39 -10.13 7.95
C LYS A 327 7.25 -11.16 6.82
N ASP A 328 6.85 -12.39 7.15
CA ASP A 328 6.64 -13.46 6.17
C ASP A 328 5.57 -13.06 5.14
N ILE A 329 4.47 -12.45 5.59
CA ILE A 329 3.41 -11.97 4.69
C ILE A 329 3.89 -10.79 3.87
N GLU A 330 4.69 -9.89 4.45
CA GLU A 330 5.25 -8.75 3.71
C GLU A 330 6.16 -9.22 2.57
N GLU A 331 7.02 -10.23 2.79
CA GLU A 331 7.88 -10.80 1.75
C GLU A 331 7.08 -11.38 0.56
N ILE A 332 5.93 -12.00 0.82
CA ILE A 332 5.08 -12.57 -0.22
C ILE A 332 3.99 -11.62 -0.73
N SER A 333 3.94 -10.39 -0.24
CA SER A 333 2.90 -9.41 -0.61
C SER A 333 3.17 -8.73 -1.95
N TYR A 334 4.31 -8.96 -2.56
CA TYR A 334 4.67 -8.41 -3.87
C TYR A 334 4.48 -9.47 -4.96
N LEU A 335 3.85 -9.05 -6.06
CA LEU A 335 3.57 -9.88 -7.26
C LEU A 335 4.70 -9.77 -8.26
#